data_cac0fa093cfe747e20aec1649b3d4e75
#
_entry.id   cac0fa093cfe747e20aec1649b3d4e75
#
_cell.length_a   1.000
_cell.length_b   1.000
_cell.length_c   1.000
_cell.angle_alpha   90.00
_cell.angle_beta   90.00
_cell.angle_gamma   90.00
#
_symmetry.space_group_name_H-M   'P 1'
#
loop_
_entity.id
_entity.type
_entity.pdbx_description
1 polymer ?
#
loop_
_entity_poly.entity_id
_entity_poly.type
_entity_poly.pdbx_seq_one_letter_code
_entity_poly.pdbx_strand_id
1 'polypeptide(L)'
;MADGTHPLGVDVVNQATGSTPRPYRRCVLTLLRRPLREADATSTFYVLTAVAALAFALCFTLNLVFQYRVVGLDPFQMVLVGTVLEATCFLFEVPTGLVADLHSRRVSVIIGFFLIGVGFAVEGIVATFAAAVIGNVIWGIGYTFTSGALQAWITDEVGEENVSRVFTRETQVDLTFSIVGTLAAGALGLVGLRAPVIAAGATMMLLAVGLWAVMPERHFHPTPRGDRETFGHLKDQLVAGLRIARGRQVVRVFLLVSLLVGLASEVFDRLWRVRVLDTFAMPALFGGDEAIAFTVFALIGTLVSLAASLASGRWLPRRVIDTNPGLPVALSALVQVVGVVGVALLGNLWLALACVWLRSAAMAFSAPIESTWLNRNLDGSTRATVLSMNSQANAIGQVAGGPPLGALATRTSIPVALVVAAVVQAPTVLAFLRVRRTAGATSSVSASVPVE
;
A
#
# COMPACT_ATOMS: atom_id res chain seq x y z
N MET A 1 -71.28 26.64 -17.66
CA MET A 1 -72.07 25.44 -17.23
C MET A 1 -71.06 24.56 -16.60
N ALA A 2 -70.96 24.63 -15.35
CA ALA A 2 -71.58 23.83 -14.31
C ALA A 2 -70.89 22.48 -14.20
N ASP A 3 -70.19 22.24 -13.18
CA ASP A 3 -70.42 21.77 -11.81
C ASP A 3 -69.77 20.37 -11.70
N GLY A 4 -69.03 20.00 -10.80
CA GLY A 4 -69.14 20.07 -9.35
C GLY A 4 -68.71 18.73 -8.76
N THR A 5 -68.11 18.82 -7.58
CA THR A 5 -68.11 17.86 -6.48
C THR A 5 -67.01 16.84 -6.30
N HIS A 6 -66.19 17.09 -5.26
CA HIS A 6 -65.61 16.14 -4.30
C HIS A 6 -66.71 15.27 -3.62
N PRO A 7 -66.38 14.08 -3.05
CA PRO A 7 -65.81 14.04 -1.70
C PRO A 7 -64.99 12.80 -1.26
N LEU A 8 -64.33 12.96 -0.07
CA LEU A 8 -64.04 12.02 1.04
C LEU A 8 -63.15 10.80 0.75
N GLY A 9 -61.98 10.61 1.30
CA GLY A 9 -61.67 10.55 2.77
C GLY A 9 -61.63 9.11 3.25
N VAL A 10 -60.45 8.47 3.36
CA VAL A 10 -60.24 7.31 4.25
C VAL A 10 -58.83 7.41 4.85
N ASP A 11 -58.81 7.74 6.14
CA ASP A 11 -57.67 7.55 7.03
C ASP A 11 -57.38 6.06 7.21
N VAL A 12 -56.16 5.63 6.94
CA VAL A 12 -55.64 4.35 7.43
C VAL A 12 -54.51 4.62 8.42
N VAL A 13 -54.87 4.54 9.68
CA VAL A 13 -53.99 4.48 10.85
C VAL A 13 -53.14 3.23 10.72
N ASN A 14 -51.85 3.37 10.55
CA ASN A 14 -50.90 2.26 10.67
C ASN A 14 -50.09 2.47 11.95
N GLN A 15 -50.44 1.69 12.97
CA GLN A 15 -49.75 1.62 14.25
C GLN A 15 -48.35 1.08 14.06
N ALA A 16 -47.37 1.93 14.25
CA ALA A 16 -45.96 1.55 14.33
C ALA A 16 -45.68 0.87 15.66
N THR A 17 -45.33 -0.39 15.60
CA THR A 17 -44.71 -1.13 16.71
C THR A 17 -43.40 -0.48 17.10
N GLY A 18 -43.40 0.16 18.27
CA GLY A 18 -42.22 0.82 18.83
C GLY A 18 -41.15 -0.20 19.27
N SER A 19 -40.06 -0.22 18.58
CA SER A 19 -38.77 -0.67 19.10
C SER A 19 -37.88 0.55 19.29
N THR A 20 -37.81 1.08 20.50
CA THR A 20 -36.91 2.15 20.89
C THR A 20 -35.46 1.71 20.76
N PRO A 21 -34.62 2.38 19.97
CA PRO A 21 -33.20 2.08 19.93
C PRO A 21 -32.57 2.55 21.26
N ARG A 22 -31.79 1.66 21.89
CA ARG A 22 -31.11 1.92 23.15
C ARG A 22 -30.24 3.18 23.06
N PRO A 23 -30.34 4.16 23.97
CA PRO A 23 -29.73 5.48 23.86
C PRO A 23 -28.20 5.48 23.99
N TYR A 24 -27.60 4.46 24.53
CA TYR A 24 -26.16 4.44 24.83
C TYR A 24 -25.21 4.32 23.60
N ARG A 25 -25.65 3.65 22.54
CA ARG A 25 -24.82 3.54 21.29
C ARG A 25 -24.80 4.83 20.46
N ARG A 26 -25.79 5.68 20.57
CA ARG A 26 -25.84 6.94 19.80
C ARG A 26 -24.87 8.02 20.34
N CYS A 27 -24.55 8.01 21.64
CA CYS A 27 -23.80 9.09 22.26
C CYS A 27 -22.31 9.11 21.85
N VAL A 28 -21.64 7.95 21.80
CA VAL A 28 -20.20 7.87 21.50
C VAL A 28 -19.92 8.18 20.01
N LEU A 29 -20.71 7.62 19.10
CA LEU A 29 -20.57 7.89 17.66
C LEU A 29 -20.91 9.35 17.31
N THR A 30 -21.80 10.00 18.06
CA THR A 30 -22.17 11.40 17.82
C THR A 30 -21.07 12.36 18.28
N LEU A 31 -20.35 12.04 19.38
CA LEU A 31 -19.19 12.81 19.83
C LEU A 31 -17.99 12.72 18.88
N LEU A 32 -17.80 11.57 18.21
CA LEU A 32 -16.75 11.39 17.22
C LEU A 32 -17.06 12.04 15.86
N ARG A 33 -18.33 12.37 15.58
CA ARG A 33 -18.75 12.90 14.28
C ARG A 33 -18.55 14.40 14.10
N ARG A 34 -18.39 15.19 15.17
CA ARG A 34 -18.20 16.63 15.05
C ARG A 34 -16.81 17.02 15.54
N PRO A 35 -16.02 17.75 14.75
CA PRO A 35 -14.76 18.29 15.22
C PRO A 35 -15.01 19.41 16.26
N LEU A 36 -14.05 19.62 17.15
CA LEU A 36 -14.08 20.72 18.11
C LEU A 36 -13.92 22.08 17.41
N ARG A 37 -13.12 22.10 16.34
CA ARG A 37 -12.89 23.27 15.48
C ARG A 37 -12.67 22.78 14.06
N GLU A 38 -13.53 23.17 13.14
CA GLU A 38 -13.36 22.80 11.74
C GLU A 38 -12.23 23.58 11.09
N ALA A 39 -11.24 22.85 10.57
CA ALA A 39 -10.17 23.39 9.75
C ALA A 39 -10.51 23.29 8.24
N ASP A 40 -9.70 23.88 7.38
CA ASP A 40 -9.77 23.66 5.94
C ASP A 40 -9.35 22.21 5.59
N ALA A 41 -10.15 21.55 4.75
CA ALA A 41 -9.94 20.14 4.38
C ALA A 41 -8.58 19.91 3.71
N THR A 42 -8.20 20.78 2.78
CA THR A 42 -6.94 20.67 2.03
C THR A 42 -5.73 20.83 2.95
N SER A 43 -5.77 21.81 3.84
CA SER A 43 -4.72 22.03 4.85
C SER A 43 -4.63 20.86 5.82
N THR A 44 -5.77 20.33 6.28
CA THR A 44 -5.84 19.17 7.16
C THR A 44 -5.24 17.94 6.47
N PHE A 45 -5.54 17.72 5.19
CA PHE A 45 -4.99 16.62 4.40
C PHE A 45 -3.46 16.69 4.28
N TYR A 46 -2.91 17.88 3.99
CA TYR A 46 -1.44 18.02 3.89
C TYR A 46 -0.72 17.85 5.24
N VAL A 47 -1.30 18.34 6.33
CA VAL A 47 -0.75 18.12 7.67
C VAL A 47 -0.81 16.65 8.05
N LEU A 48 -1.93 15.98 7.77
CA LEU A 48 -2.10 14.54 7.96
C LEU A 48 -1.03 13.77 7.18
N THR A 49 -0.89 14.05 5.88
CA THR A 49 0.12 13.40 5.02
C THR A 49 1.53 13.63 5.56
N ALA A 50 1.87 14.85 5.95
CA ALA A 50 3.19 15.19 6.49
C ALA A 50 3.51 14.39 7.77
N VAL A 51 2.58 14.37 8.73
CA VAL A 51 2.77 13.67 10.00
C VAL A 51 2.77 12.15 9.82
N ALA A 52 1.90 11.62 8.97
CA ALA A 52 1.86 10.19 8.66
C ALA A 52 3.14 9.73 7.96
N ALA A 53 3.60 10.47 6.93
CA ALA A 53 4.84 10.17 6.22
C ALA A 53 6.07 10.18 7.16
N LEU A 54 6.15 11.18 8.02
CA LEU A 54 7.19 11.27 9.05
C LEU A 54 7.14 10.06 9.98
N ALA A 55 5.97 9.69 10.50
CA ALA A 55 5.82 8.59 11.45
C ALA A 55 6.09 7.22 10.80
N PHE A 56 5.62 6.99 9.57
CA PHE A 56 5.96 5.77 8.83
C PHE A 56 7.47 5.66 8.56
N ALA A 57 8.11 6.75 8.15
CA ALA A 57 9.56 6.76 7.93
C ALA A 57 10.33 6.55 9.24
N LEU A 58 9.89 7.16 10.35
CA LEU A 58 10.43 6.89 11.69
C LEU A 58 10.43 5.39 12.01
N CYS A 59 9.30 4.71 11.79
CA CYS A 59 9.18 3.30 12.07
C CYS A 59 10.02 2.46 11.09
N PHE A 60 9.75 2.55 9.80
CA PHE A 60 10.24 1.59 8.81
C PHE A 60 11.72 1.72 8.45
N THR A 61 12.37 2.84 8.77
CA THR A 61 13.81 2.97 8.57
C THR A 61 14.58 1.93 9.38
N LEU A 62 14.21 1.73 10.66
CA LEU A 62 14.95 0.88 11.59
C LEU A 62 14.16 -0.31 12.15
N ASN A 63 12.86 -0.45 11.86
CA ASN A 63 12.01 -1.49 12.45
C ASN A 63 12.54 -2.92 12.22
N LEU A 64 12.98 -3.25 11.01
CA LEU A 64 13.53 -4.58 10.74
C LEU A 64 14.88 -4.83 11.43
N VAL A 65 15.68 -3.77 11.62
CA VAL A 65 16.91 -3.84 12.42
C VAL A 65 16.54 -4.07 13.90
N PHE A 66 15.55 -3.36 14.41
CA PHE A 66 15.00 -3.55 15.76
C PHE A 66 14.44 -4.96 15.95
N GLN A 67 13.63 -5.47 15.03
CA GLN A 67 13.08 -6.84 15.09
C GLN A 67 14.20 -7.89 15.15
N TYR A 68 15.24 -7.71 14.36
CA TYR A 68 16.36 -8.65 14.33
C TYR A 68 17.28 -8.53 15.54
N ARG A 69 17.76 -7.31 15.90
CA ARG A 69 18.77 -7.09 16.94
C ARG A 69 18.22 -7.06 18.36
N VAL A 70 17.00 -6.54 18.55
CA VAL A 70 16.43 -6.31 19.89
C VAL A 70 15.38 -7.36 20.24
N VAL A 71 14.46 -7.66 19.30
CA VAL A 71 13.45 -8.71 19.52
C VAL A 71 14.06 -10.11 19.33
N GLY A 72 15.10 -10.23 18.50
CA GLY A 72 15.80 -11.50 18.26
C GLY A 72 15.02 -12.44 17.35
N LEU A 73 14.25 -11.92 16.39
CA LEU A 73 13.47 -12.74 15.48
C LEU A 73 14.38 -13.50 14.50
N ASP A 74 14.13 -14.79 14.33
CA ASP A 74 14.72 -15.56 13.26
C ASP A 74 14.13 -15.22 11.87
N PRO A 75 14.76 -15.63 10.75
CA PRO A 75 14.30 -15.30 9.42
C PRO A 75 12.86 -15.73 9.13
N PHE A 76 12.42 -16.90 9.63
CA PHE A 76 11.04 -17.35 9.47
C PHE A 76 10.06 -16.44 10.21
N GLN A 77 10.37 -16.11 11.47
CA GLN A 77 9.54 -15.24 12.29
C GLN A 77 9.39 -13.83 11.68
N MET A 78 10.47 -13.26 11.15
CA MET A 78 10.44 -11.96 10.48
C MET A 78 9.51 -11.98 9.25
N VAL A 79 9.62 -13.00 8.41
CA VAL A 79 8.76 -13.15 7.24
C VAL A 79 7.32 -13.45 7.67
N LEU A 80 7.12 -14.23 8.73
CA LEU A 80 5.78 -14.56 9.24
C LEU A 80 5.06 -13.31 9.78
N VAL A 81 5.76 -12.39 10.47
CA VAL A 81 5.20 -11.10 10.93
C VAL A 81 4.64 -10.30 9.75
N GLY A 82 5.38 -10.21 8.64
CA GLY A 82 4.90 -9.55 7.43
C GLY A 82 3.74 -10.30 6.76
N THR A 83 3.83 -11.62 6.66
CA THR A 83 2.74 -12.44 6.12
C THR A 83 1.44 -12.26 6.92
N VAL A 84 1.53 -12.19 8.25
CA VAL A 84 0.36 -11.93 9.12
C VAL A 84 -0.21 -10.54 8.87
N LEU A 85 0.64 -9.53 8.68
CA LEU A 85 0.19 -8.19 8.30
C LEU A 85 -0.61 -8.21 6.98
N GLU A 86 -0.06 -8.79 5.92
CA GLU A 86 -0.70 -8.86 4.62
C GLU A 86 -2.01 -9.66 4.67
N ALA A 87 -2.03 -10.79 5.38
CA ALA A 87 -3.25 -11.56 5.60
C ALA A 87 -4.30 -10.75 6.37
N THR A 88 -3.89 -9.97 7.36
CA THR A 88 -4.79 -9.09 8.12
C THR A 88 -5.37 -8.00 7.23
N CYS A 89 -4.54 -7.32 6.44
CA CYS A 89 -5.00 -6.32 5.48
C CYS A 89 -6.01 -6.93 4.50
N PHE A 90 -5.68 -8.07 3.91
CA PHE A 90 -6.57 -8.77 2.97
C PHE A 90 -7.93 -9.13 3.58
N LEU A 91 -7.96 -9.61 4.82
CA LEU A 91 -9.20 -10.03 5.50
C LEU A 91 -10.07 -8.84 5.95
N PHE A 92 -9.44 -7.74 6.37
CA PHE A 92 -10.15 -6.61 6.96
C PHE A 92 -10.45 -5.48 5.98
N GLU A 93 -9.91 -5.48 4.76
CA GLU A 93 -10.14 -4.42 3.76
C GLU A 93 -11.63 -4.20 3.48
N VAL A 94 -12.40 -5.28 3.23
CA VAL A 94 -13.85 -5.19 2.96
C VAL A 94 -14.65 -4.74 4.18
N PRO A 95 -14.49 -5.35 5.38
CA PRO A 95 -15.23 -4.91 6.58
C PRO A 95 -14.98 -3.44 6.95
N THR A 96 -13.74 -2.98 6.86
CA THR A 96 -13.38 -1.59 7.23
C THR A 96 -13.83 -0.59 6.18
N GLY A 97 -13.72 -0.92 4.90
CA GLY A 97 -14.27 -0.12 3.80
C GLY A 97 -15.77 0.09 3.95
N LEU A 98 -16.51 -0.97 4.28
CA LEU A 98 -17.95 -0.88 4.56
C LEU A 98 -18.26 0.06 5.74
N VAL A 99 -17.45 0.06 6.79
CA VAL A 99 -17.62 1.00 7.92
C VAL A 99 -17.41 2.44 7.46
N ALA A 100 -16.38 2.72 6.65
CA ALA A 100 -16.10 4.04 6.11
C ALA A 100 -17.26 4.57 5.25
N ASP A 101 -17.78 3.75 4.35
CA ASP A 101 -18.83 4.11 3.39
C ASP A 101 -20.22 4.26 4.03
N LEU A 102 -20.48 3.58 5.15
CA LEU A 102 -21.77 3.60 5.81
C LEU A 102 -21.90 4.65 6.91
N HIS A 103 -20.80 4.92 7.61
CA HIS A 103 -20.89 5.69 8.85
C HIS A 103 -20.18 7.04 8.75
N SER A 104 -18.91 7.06 8.40
CA SER A 104 -18.11 8.28 8.31
C SER A 104 -16.70 7.95 7.86
N ARG A 105 -16.23 8.58 6.78
CA ARG A 105 -14.83 8.46 6.32
C ARG A 105 -13.86 9.09 7.32
N ARG A 106 -14.24 10.22 7.92
CA ARG A 106 -13.49 10.89 8.98
C ARG A 106 -13.24 9.96 10.18
N VAL A 107 -14.29 9.33 10.71
CA VAL A 107 -14.17 8.42 11.85
C VAL A 107 -13.32 7.21 11.51
N SER A 108 -13.47 6.66 10.32
CA SER A 108 -12.63 5.57 9.80
C SER A 108 -11.15 5.94 9.83
N VAL A 109 -10.78 7.09 9.24
CA VAL A 109 -9.40 7.59 9.19
C VAL A 109 -8.82 7.81 10.60
N ILE A 110 -9.58 8.39 11.53
CA ILE A 110 -9.16 8.63 12.91
C ILE A 110 -8.89 7.30 13.63
N ILE A 111 -9.82 6.34 13.53
CA ILE A 111 -9.64 4.99 14.11
C ILE A 111 -8.42 4.31 13.50
N GLY A 112 -8.24 4.43 12.20
CA GLY A 112 -7.11 3.84 11.48
C GLY A 112 -5.77 4.33 12.00
N PHE A 113 -5.53 5.64 12.06
CA PHE A 113 -4.27 6.19 12.58
C PHE A 113 -4.05 5.88 14.06
N PHE A 114 -5.11 5.86 14.86
CA PHE A 114 -5.00 5.45 16.26
C PHE A 114 -4.53 4.00 16.39
N LEU A 115 -5.14 3.08 15.66
CA LEU A 115 -4.76 1.66 15.67
C LEU A 115 -3.35 1.43 15.13
N ILE A 116 -2.95 2.12 14.05
CA ILE A 116 -1.57 2.08 13.55
C ILE A 116 -0.60 2.49 14.66
N GLY A 117 -0.89 3.58 15.37
CA GLY A 117 -0.09 4.05 16.49
C GLY A 117 -0.01 3.06 17.64
N VAL A 118 -1.11 2.43 18.00
CA VAL A 118 -1.15 1.36 19.02
C VAL A 118 -0.33 0.16 18.57
N GLY A 119 -0.44 -0.28 17.32
CA GLY A 119 0.34 -1.39 16.77
C GLY A 119 1.85 -1.17 16.89
N PHE A 120 2.34 0.01 16.48
CA PHE A 120 3.76 0.37 16.63
C PHE A 120 4.19 0.47 18.10
N ALA A 121 3.35 1.04 18.97
CA ALA A 121 3.65 1.14 20.39
C ALA A 121 3.74 -0.25 21.06
N VAL A 122 2.83 -1.17 20.75
CA VAL A 122 2.85 -2.55 21.27
C VAL A 122 4.14 -3.24 20.88
N GLU A 123 4.53 -3.17 19.61
CA GLU A 123 5.76 -3.78 19.11
C GLU A 123 7.02 -3.15 19.75
N GLY A 124 7.10 -1.82 19.79
CA GLY A 124 8.28 -1.11 20.31
C GLY A 124 8.47 -1.26 21.83
N ILE A 125 7.37 -1.27 22.61
CA ILE A 125 7.43 -1.34 24.07
C ILE A 125 7.72 -2.78 24.54
N VAL A 126 6.98 -3.77 24.02
CA VAL A 126 7.03 -5.15 24.55
C VAL A 126 8.19 -5.96 23.98
N ALA A 127 8.64 -5.69 22.76
CA ALA A 127 9.81 -6.27 22.10
C ALA A 127 9.90 -7.82 22.21
N THR A 128 8.81 -8.52 21.86
CA THR A 128 8.73 -9.97 21.76
C THR A 128 8.13 -10.38 20.43
N PHE A 129 8.35 -11.62 20.00
CA PHE A 129 7.71 -12.14 18.77
C PHE A 129 6.18 -12.02 18.81
N ALA A 130 5.56 -12.38 19.95
CA ALA A 130 4.12 -12.25 20.10
C ALA A 130 3.64 -10.79 19.96
N ALA A 131 4.37 -9.84 20.55
CA ALA A 131 4.06 -8.43 20.45
C ALA A 131 4.26 -7.89 19.00
N ALA A 132 5.27 -8.36 18.29
CA ALA A 132 5.46 -8.03 16.88
C ALA A 132 4.28 -8.54 16.04
N VAL A 133 3.83 -9.78 16.25
CA VAL A 133 2.64 -10.33 15.55
C VAL A 133 1.37 -9.54 15.90
N ILE A 134 1.09 -9.34 17.19
CA ILE A 134 -0.12 -8.61 17.65
C ILE A 134 -0.07 -7.15 17.17
N GLY A 135 1.07 -6.49 17.27
CA GLY A 135 1.28 -5.12 16.80
C GLY A 135 1.00 -5.00 15.29
N ASN A 136 1.48 -5.95 14.50
CA ASN A 136 1.24 -5.97 13.05
C ASN A 136 -0.23 -6.29 12.69
N VAL A 137 -0.93 -7.13 13.47
CA VAL A 137 -2.38 -7.33 13.30
C VAL A 137 -3.14 -6.02 13.59
N ILE A 138 -2.84 -5.34 14.71
CA ILE A 138 -3.50 -4.09 15.08
C ILE A 138 -3.20 -3.01 14.03
N TRP A 139 -1.94 -2.88 13.61
CA TRP A 139 -1.55 -1.96 12.55
C TRP A 139 -2.25 -2.29 11.22
N GLY A 140 -2.28 -3.57 10.80
CA GLY A 140 -2.96 -3.99 9.58
C GLY A 140 -4.43 -3.62 9.55
N ILE A 141 -5.16 -3.85 10.66
CA ILE A 141 -6.55 -3.41 10.80
C ILE A 141 -6.63 -1.88 10.71
N GLY A 142 -5.74 -1.15 11.39
CA GLY A 142 -5.69 0.31 11.32
C GLY A 142 -5.43 0.81 9.90
N TYR A 143 -4.52 0.19 9.17
CA TYR A 143 -4.20 0.52 7.79
C TYR A 143 -5.43 0.36 6.87
N THR A 144 -6.19 -0.73 7.00
CA THR A 144 -7.39 -0.94 6.20
C THR A 144 -8.49 0.08 6.48
N PHE A 145 -8.55 0.65 7.70
CA PHE A 145 -9.45 1.76 8.03
C PHE A 145 -9.05 3.08 7.34
N THR A 146 -7.77 3.29 7.02
CA THR A 146 -7.30 4.48 6.30
C THR A 146 -7.31 4.28 4.79
N SER A 147 -7.06 3.07 4.32
CA SER A 147 -6.99 2.71 2.91
C SER A 147 -8.32 3.01 2.20
N GLY A 148 -8.27 3.74 1.10
CA GLY A 148 -9.48 4.18 0.37
C GLY A 148 -10.28 5.29 1.07
N ALA A 149 -10.54 5.20 2.38
CA ALA A 149 -11.32 6.18 3.11
C ALA A 149 -10.70 7.59 3.10
N LEU A 150 -9.39 7.70 3.21
CA LEU A 150 -8.67 8.98 3.19
C LEU A 150 -8.77 9.65 1.82
N GLN A 151 -8.54 8.91 0.75
CA GLN A 151 -8.62 9.43 -0.61
C GLN A 151 -10.05 9.81 -0.99
N ALA A 152 -11.02 9.00 -0.59
CA ALA A 152 -12.42 9.28 -0.80
C ALA A 152 -12.87 10.51 0.01
N TRP A 153 -12.43 10.67 1.28
CA TRP A 153 -12.74 11.84 2.09
C TRP A 153 -12.25 13.13 1.44
N ILE A 154 -10.99 13.19 1.04
CA ILE A 154 -10.46 14.44 0.43
C ILE A 154 -11.11 14.72 -0.91
N THR A 155 -11.43 13.69 -1.71
CA THR A 155 -12.14 13.87 -2.98
C THR A 155 -13.54 14.46 -2.77
N ASP A 156 -14.29 13.99 -1.77
CA ASP A 156 -15.59 14.56 -1.43
C ASP A 156 -15.49 16.02 -1.00
N GLU A 157 -14.47 16.35 -0.18
CA GLU A 157 -14.34 17.70 0.38
C GLU A 157 -13.89 18.73 -0.65
N VAL A 158 -13.02 18.38 -1.62
CA VAL A 158 -12.45 19.33 -2.60
C VAL A 158 -13.06 19.24 -4.00
N GLY A 159 -13.80 18.17 -4.30
CA GLY A 159 -14.39 17.87 -5.60
C GLY A 159 -13.40 17.24 -6.61
N GLU A 160 -13.94 16.43 -7.54
CA GLU A 160 -13.14 15.65 -8.52
C GLU A 160 -12.27 16.55 -9.42
N GLU A 161 -12.71 17.76 -9.74
CA GLU A 161 -11.98 18.71 -10.59
C GLU A 161 -10.68 19.24 -9.94
N ASN A 162 -10.63 19.35 -8.59
CA ASN A 162 -9.51 19.90 -7.86
C ASN A 162 -8.57 18.83 -7.28
N VAL A 163 -9.04 17.61 -7.11
CA VAL A 163 -8.35 16.54 -6.39
C VAL A 163 -7.01 16.15 -7.02
N SER A 164 -6.88 16.21 -8.34
CA SER A 164 -5.60 15.90 -9.02
C SER A 164 -4.44 16.81 -8.58
N ARG A 165 -4.73 18.10 -8.36
CA ARG A 165 -3.74 19.06 -7.85
C ARG A 165 -3.37 18.74 -6.39
N VAL A 166 -4.37 18.35 -5.60
CA VAL A 166 -4.17 17.98 -4.20
C VAL A 166 -3.26 16.75 -4.10
N PHE A 167 -3.50 15.69 -4.88
CA PHE A 167 -2.65 14.49 -4.90
C PHE A 167 -1.23 14.75 -5.41
N THR A 168 -1.07 15.66 -6.38
CA THR A 168 0.27 16.06 -6.82
C THR A 168 1.06 16.72 -5.68
N ARG A 169 0.41 17.57 -4.89
CA ARG A 169 1.04 18.23 -3.74
C ARG A 169 1.26 17.25 -2.58
N GLU A 170 0.32 16.34 -2.34
CA GLU A 170 0.46 15.23 -1.39
C GLU A 170 1.77 14.48 -1.58
N THR A 171 2.05 14.03 -2.81
CA THR A 171 3.29 13.31 -3.12
C THR A 171 4.55 14.11 -2.75
N GLN A 172 4.54 15.43 -2.96
CA GLN A 172 5.67 16.29 -2.58
C GLN A 172 5.82 16.40 -1.05
N VAL A 173 4.70 16.53 -0.34
CA VAL A 173 4.67 16.60 1.13
C VAL A 173 5.13 15.27 1.72
N ASP A 174 4.58 14.15 1.24
CA ASP A 174 4.93 12.80 1.65
C ASP A 174 6.43 12.54 1.53
N LEU A 175 7.01 12.78 0.35
CA LEU A 175 8.43 12.58 0.12
C LEU A 175 9.31 13.46 1.03
N THR A 176 8.92 14.73 1.21
CA THR A 176 9.67 15.66 2.05
C THR A 176 9.71 15.18 3.51
N PHE A 177 8.54 14.82 4.05
CA PHE A 177 8.43 14.40 5.45
C PHE A 177 8.90 12.96 5.68
N SER A 178 8.87 12.10 4.68
CA SER A 178 9.56 10.80 4.72
C SER A 178 11.07 10.95 4.87
N ILE A 179 11.70 11.89 4.16
CA ILE A 179 13.14 12.20 4.34
C ILE A 179 13.40 12.71 5.76
N VAL A 180 12.60 13.66 6.26
CA VAL A 180 12.73 14.17 7.62
C VAL A 180 12.56 13.05 8.65
N GLY A 181 11.55 12.17 8.47
CA GLY A 181 11.31 11.02 9.34
C GLY A 181 12.46 10.01 9.32
N THR A 182 13.07 9.76 8.15
CA THR A 182 14.25 8.90 8.02
C THR A 182 15.44 9.45 8.80
N LEU A 183 15.71 10.76 8.68
CA LEU A 183 16.78 11.42 9.45
C LEU A 183 16.50 11.37 10.94
N ALA A 184 15.27 11.63 11.35
CA ALA A 184 14.85 11.55 12.75
C ALA A 184 14.94 10.12 13.31
N ALA A 185 14.65 9.09 12.48
CA ALA A 185 14.84 7.69 12.85
C ALA A 185 16.31 7.39 13.18
N GLY A 186 17.24 7.88 12.35
CA GLY A 186 18.67 7.74 12.62
C GLY A 186 19.08 8.41 13.92
N ALA A 187 18.67 9.64 14.14
CA ALA A 187 18.97 10.37 15.37
C ALA A 187 18.41 9.68 16.63
N LEU A 188 17.16 9.23 16.60
CA LEU A 188 16.54 8.48 17.69
C LEU A 188 17.16 7.08 17.86
N GLY A 189 17.59 6.46 16.75
CA GLY A 189 18.26 5.16 16.75
C GLY A 189 19.57 5.16 17.55
N LEU A 190 20.26 6.30 17.66
CA LEU A 190 21.44 6.48 18.52
C LEU A 190 21.13 6.35 20.02
N VAL A 191 19.91 6.67 20.43
CA VAL A 191 19.44 6.46 21.81
C VAL A 191 19.07 5.00 22.04
N GLY A 192 18.59 4.34 20.98
CA GLY A 192 18.25 2.91 20.95
C GLY A 192 17.27 2.58 19.84
N LEU A 193 17.38 1.39 19.28
CA LEU A 193 16.57 0.93 18.14
C LEU A 193 15.05 0.87 18.43
N ARG A 194 14.63 0.87 19.69
CA ARG A 194 13.21 0.95 20.10
C ARG A 194 12.64 2.34 19.95
N ALA A 195 13.47 3.38 20.15
CA ALA A 195 13.02 4.75 20.24
C ALA A 195 12.29 5.24 18.97
N PRO A 196 12.76 4.98 17.75
CA PRO A 196 12.02 5.36 16.53
C PRO A 196 10.64 4.70 16.42
N VAL A 197 10.53 3.42 16.78
CA VAL A 197 9.26 2.67 16.69
C VAL A 197 8.24 3.20 17.69
N ILE A 198 8.65 3.44 18.94
CA ILE A 198 7.79 4.01 19.98
C ILE A 198 7.37 5.46 19.61
N ALA A 199 8.33 6.26 19.14
CA ALA A 199 8.05 7.62 18.70
C ALA A 199 7.07 7.68 17.53
N ALA A 200 7.20 6.78 16.57
CA ALA A 200 6.26 6.64 15.47
C ALA A 200 4.85 6.29 15.98
N GLY A 201 4.74 5.34 16.91
CA GLY A 201 3.46 4.99 17.53
C GLY A 201 2.81 6.18 18.25
N ALA A 202 3.59 6.90 19.06
CA ALA A 202 3.11 8.10 19.74
C ALA A 202 2.67 9.19 18.76
N THR A 203 3.44 9.42 17.69
CA THR A 203 3.13 10.40 16.64
C THR A 203 1.80 10.07 15.94
N MET A 204 1.56 8.80 15.59
CA MET A 204 0.30 8.36 14.96
C MET A 204 -0.90 8.51 15.90
N MET A 205 -0.75 8.17 17.18
CA MET A 205 -1.82 8.40 18.17
C MET A 205 -2.13 9.89 18.37
N LEU A 206 -1.12 10.72 18.43
CA LEU A 206 -1.28 12.19 18.52
C LEU A 206 -1.92 12.76 17.25
N LEU A 207 -1.56 12.25 16.08
CA LEU A 207 -2.21 12.59 14.82
C LEU A 207 -3.71 12.26 14.88
N ALA A 208 -4.07 11.06 15.33
CA ALA A 208 -5.47 10.67 15.45
C ALA A 208 -6.28 11.58 16.40
N VAL A 209 -5.67 11.98 17.54
CA VAL A 209 -6.28 12.93 18.47
C VAL A 209 -6.43 14.33 17.84
N GLY A 210 -5.41 14.78 17.11
CA GLY A 210 -5.47 16.05 16.38
C GLY A 210 -6.56 16.04 15.30
N LEU A 211 -6.64 14.97 14.50
CA LEU A 211 -7.68 14.79 13.48
C LEU A 211 -9.09 14.75 14.10
N TRP A 212 -9.24 14.09 15.24
CA TRP A 212 -10.52 14.12 15.96
C TRP A 212 -10.95 15.55 16.31
N ALA A 213 -10.01 16.42 16.64
CA ALA A 213 -10.30 17.81 17.00
C ALA A 213 -10.62 18.71 15.80
N VAL A 214 -9.98 18.51 14.63
CA VAL A 214 -9.98 19.51 13.54
C VAL A 214 -10.49 18.99 12.18
N MET A 215 -10.50 17.67 11.93
CA MET A 215 -10.83 17.12 10.61
C MET A 215 -12.28 17.37 10.23
N PRO A 216 -12.59 18.12 9.15
CA PRO A 216 -13.96 18.35 8.70
C PRO A 216 -14.56 17.13 8.01
N GLU A 217 -15.89 17.06 7.94
CA GLU A 217 -16.63 16.09 7.11
C GLU A 217 -17.95 16.74 6.70
N ARG A 218 -17.92 17.55 5.63
CA ARG A 218 -19.06 18.36 5.20
C ARG A 218 -19.83 17.73 4.03
N HIS A 219 -19.13 17.04 3.17
CA HIS A 219 -19.66 16.51 1.92
C HIS A 219 -19.79 14.98 1.91
N PHE A 220 -19.84 14.34 3.09
CA PHE A 220 -20.03 12.91 3.19
C PHE A 220 -21.46 12.48 2.80
N HIS A 221 -21.55 11.60 1.81
CA HIS A 221 -22.79 10.95 1.40
C HIS A 221 -22.64 9.43 1.57
N PRO A 222 -23.46 8.79 2.44
CA PRO A 222 -23.39 7.34 2.61
C PRO A 222 -23.69 6.60 1.31
N THR A 223 -22.88 5.61 0.97
CA THR A 223 -23.04 4.82 -0.25
C THR A 223 -24.39 4.09 -0.25
N PRO A 224 -25.19 4.18 -1.33
CA PRO A 224 -26.47 3.49 -1.47
C PRO A 224 -26.35 1.98 -1.25
N ARG A 225 -27.43 1.34 -0.79
CA ARG A 225 -27.43 -0.09 -0.45
C ARG A 225 -27.01 -1.03 -1.59
N GLY A 226 -27.28 -0.63 -2.85
CA GLY A 226 -26.95 -1.41 -4.06
C GLY A 226 -25.46 -1.40 -4.42
N ASP A 227 -24.71 -0.37 -4.01
CA ASP A 227 -23.34 -0.12 -4.45
C ASP A 227 -22.30 -0.47 -3.36
N ARG A 228 -22.73 -1.15 -2.30
CA ARG A 228 -21.88 -1.47 -1.13
C ARG A 228 -20.99 -2.66 -1.43
N GLU A 229 -19.70 -2.51 -1.14
CA GLU A 229 -18.78 -3.64 -1.16
C GLU A 229 -19.14 -4.63 -0.05
N THR A 230 -19.36 -5.87 -0.43
CA THR A 230 -19.63 -7.00 0.49
C THR A 230 -18.80 -8.19 0.05
N PHE A 231 -18.62 -9.18 0.93
CA PHE A 231 -17.94 -10.44 0.54
C PHE A 231 -18.61 -11.13 -0.68
N GLY A 232 -19.90 -10.92 -0.89
CA GLY A 232 -20.60 -11.35 -2.10
C GLY A 232 -20.09 -10.62 -3.34
N HIS A 233 -19.97 -9.29 -3.26
CA HIS A 233 -19.40 -8.47 -4.34
C HIS A 233 -17.92 -8.81 -4.61
N LEU A 234 -17.14 -9.13 -3.59
CA LEU A 234 -15.74 -9.58 -3.77
C LEU A 234 -15.68 -10.85 -4.63
N LYS A 235 -16.56 -11.84 -4.36
CA LYS A 235 -16.68 -13.05 -5.20
C LYS A 235 -17.10 -12.70 -6.63
N ASP A 236 -18.10 -11.83 -6.78
CA ASP A 236 -18.58 -11.40 -8.09
C ASP A 236 -17.54 -10.59 -8.85
N GLN A 237 -16.78 -9.73 -8.17
CA GLN A 237 -15.63 -9.02 -8.72
C GLN A 237 -14.53 -9.98 -9.17
N LEU A 238 -14.19 -11.00 -8.37
CA LEU A 238 -13.23 -12.04 -8.74
C LEU A 238 -13.68 -12.80 -9.97
N VAL A 239 -14.95 -13.23 -10.04
CA VAL A 239 -15.51 -13.92 -11.20
C VAL A 239 -15.54 -13.01 -12.43
N ALA A 240 -15.98 -11.77 -12.29
CA ALA A 240 -15.98 -10.78 -13.37
C ALA A 240 -14.56 -10.51 -13.88
N GLY A 241 -13.61 -10.31 -12.99
CA GLY A 241 -12.22 -10.07 -13.35
C GLY A 241 -11.53 -11.28 -13.97
N LEU A 242 -11.82 -12.51 -13.52
CA LEU A 242 -11.35 -13.74 -14.19
C LEU A 242 -11.95 -13.84 -15.61
N ARG A 243 -13.19 -13.40 -15.81
CA ARG A 243 -13.81 -13.33 -17.13
C ARG A 243 -13.12 -12.30 -18.02
N ILE A 244 -12.82 -11.11 -17.49
CA ILE A 244 -12.05 -10.05 -18.16
C ILE A 244 -10.64 -10.55 -18.51
N ALA A 245 -9.97 -11.21 -17.56
CA ALA A 245 -8.65 -11.78 -17.75
C ALA A 245 -8.62 -12.86 -18.84
N ARG A 246 -9.68 -13.67 -18.97
CA ARG A 246 -9.79 -14.65 -20.05
C ARG A 246 -9.84 -14.00 -21.44
N GLY A 247 -10.47 -12.83 -21.55
CA GLY A 247 -10.60 -12.09 -22.81
C GLY A 247 -9.41 -11.17 -23.13
N ARG A 248 -8.63 -10.73 -22.12
CA ARG A 248 -7.58 -9.72 -22.30
C ARG A 248 -6.21 -10.24 -21.82
N GLN A 249 -5.32 -10.50 -22.76
CA GLN A 249 -3.99 -11.06 -22.46
C GLN A 249 -3.17 -10.14 -21.52
N VAL A 250 -3.25 -8.82 -21.69
CA VAL A 250 -2.56 -7.85 -20.81
C VAL A 250 -2.98 -8.05 -19.36
N VAL A 251 -4.28 -8.15 -19.08
CA VAL A 251 -4.81 -8.35 -17.72
C VAL A 251 -4.29 -9.66 -17.11
N ARG A 252 -4.32 -10.76 -17.86
CA ARG A 252 -3.77 -12.04 -17.39
C ARG A 252 -2.31 -11.95 -17.00
N VAL A 253 -1.50 -11.26 -17.82
CA VAL A 253 -0.07 -11.10 -17.55
C VAL A 253 0.14 -10.26 -16.30
N PHE A 254 -0.58 -9.16 -16.12
CA PHE A 254 -0.46 -8.33 -14.91
C PHE A 254 -0.86 -9.11 -13.65
N LEU A 255 -1.96 -9.86 -13.67
CA LEU A 255 -2.36 -10.69 -12.53
C LEU A 255 -1.33 -11.78 -12.21
N LEU A 256 -0.79 -12.47 -13.23
CA LEU A 256 0.26 -13.46 -13.03
C LEU A 256 1.55 -12.82 -12.48
N VAL A 257 1.96 -11.68 -13.03
CA VAL A 257 3.14 -10.95 -12.55
C VAL A 257 2.94 -10.50 -11.11
N SER A 258 1.79 -9.93 -10.76
CA SER A 258 1.49 -9.52 -9.38
C SER A 258 1.55 -10.69 -8.41
N LEU A 259 1.01 -11.84 -8.78
CA LEU A 259 1.11 -13.06 -7.97
C LEU A 259 2.57 -13.52 -7.79
N LEU A 260 3.36 -13.58 -8.88
CA LEU A 260 4.77 -14.02 -8.83
C LEU A 260 5.65 -13.03 -8.05
N VAL A 261 5.42 -11.74 -8.23
CA VAL A 261 6.10 -10.70 -7.45
C VAL A 261 5.73 -10.82 -5.98
N GLY A 262 4.46 -10.99 -5.65
CA GLY A 262 4.01 -11.21 -4.27
C GLY A 262 4.66 -12.44 -3.64
N LEU A 263 4.69 -13.59 -4.34
CA LEU A 263 5.34 -14.82 -3.84
C LEU A 263 6.80 -14.61 -3.43
N ALA A 264 7.51 -13.69 -4.09
CA ALA A 264 8.94 -13.47 -3.88
C ALA A 264 9.27 -12.26 -3.00
N SER A 265 8.40 -11.24 -2.95
CA SER A 265 8.72 -9.92 -2.38
C SER A 265 8.91 -9.96 -0.87
N GLU A 266 8.04 -10.66 -0.14
CA GLU A 266 8.06 -10.65 1.33
C GLU A 266 9.40 -11.10 1.91
N VAL A 267 10.00 -12.14 1.35
CA VAL A 267 11.31 -12.64 1.78
C VAL A 267 12.42 -11.62 1.51
N PHE A 268 12.41 -10.99 0.32
CA PHE A 268 13.40 -9.95 0.03
C PHE A 268 13.23 -8.76 0.97
N ASP A 269 12.02 -8.22 1.09
CA ASP A 269 11.75 -6.99 1.82
C ASP A 269 12.06 -7.14 3.32
N ARG A 270 11.91 -8.33 3.89
CA ARG A 270 12.26 -8.63 5.28
C ARG A 270 13.72 -9.00 5.49
N LEU A 271 14.33 -9.80 4.59
CA LEU A 271 15.60 -10.46 4.88
C LEU A 271 16.84 -9.81 4.26
N TRP A 272 16.73 -8.87 3.32
CA TRP A 272 17.92 -8.22 2.77
C TRP A 272 18.72 -7.46 3.83
N ARG A 273 18.02 -6.82 4.81
CA ARG A 273 18.67 -6.13 5.94
C ARG A 273 19.37 -7.12 6.85
N VAL A 274 18.74 -8.25 7.16
CA VAL A 274 19.34 -9.33 7.95
C VAL A 274 20.58 -9.88 7.25
N ARG A 275 20.50 -10.13 5.94
CA ARG A 275 21.67 -10.55 5.14
C ARG A 275 22.82 -9.57 5.26
N VAL A 276 22.54 -8.27 5.24
CA VAL A 276 23.58 -7.24 5.42
C VAL A 276 24.14 -7.26 6.83
N LEU A 277 23.31 -7.34 7.85
CA LEU A 277 23.71 -7.36 9.26
C LEU A 277 24.53 -8.60 9.66
N ASP A 278 24.25 -9.75 9.05
CA ASP A 278 24.92 -11.01 9.38
C ASP A 278 26.25 -11.20 8.64
N THR A 279 26.37 -10.57 7.47
CA THR A 279 27.49 -10.89 6.58
C THR A 279 28.56 -9.83 6.61
N PHE A 280 28.21 -8.57 6.85
CA PHE A 280 29.13 -7.46 6.68
C PHE A 280 29.29 -6.69 7.99
N ALA A 281 30.55 -6.34 8.29
CA ALA A 281 30.81 -5.34 9.30
C ALA A 281 30.31 -3.96 8.82
N MET A 282 29.70 -3.20 9.72
CA MET A 282 29.27 -1.83 9.40
C MET A 282 30.52 -0.95 9.13
N PRO A 283 30.47 -0.09 8.11
CA PRO A 283 31.60 0.74 7.73
C PRO A 283 32.06 1.67 8.88
N ALA A 284 33.36 1.79 9.04
CA ALA A 284 33.96 2.71 10.01
C ALA A 284 33.56 4.18 9.75
N LEU A 285 33.19 4.53 8.50
CA LEU A 285 32.64 5.83 8.13
C LEU A 285 31.40 6.22 8.96
N PHE A 286 30.65 5.22 9.44
CA PHE A 286 29.46 5.42 10.30
C PHE A 286 29.75 5.14 11.78
N GLY A 287 31.03 5.09 12.18
CA GLY A 287 31.42 4.71 13.54
C GLY A 287 31.09 3.27 13.90
N GLY A 288 30.72 2.43 12.93
CA GLY A 288 30.22 1.07 13.15
C GLY A 288 28.76 0.99 13.60
N ASP A 289 28.06 2.14 13.69
CA ASP A 289 26.68 2.23 14.18
C ASP A 289 25.68 1.80 13.09
N GLU A 290 24.83 0.80 13.43
CA GLU A 290 23.84 0.25 12.51
C GLU A 290 22.71 1.24 12.21
N ALA A 291 22.28 2.07 13.18
CA ALA A 291 21.21 3.03 12.96
C ALA A 291 21.61 4.12 11.98
N ILE A 292 22.84 4.64 12.09
CA ILE A 292 23.38 5.63 11.14
C ILE A 292 23.52 4.97 9.76
N ALA A 293 24.11 3.77 9.69
CA ALA A 293 24.34 3.08 8.43
C ALA A 293 23.01 2.85 7.68
N PHE A 294 22.00 2.24 8.32
CA PHE A 294 20.71 1.97 7.67
C PHE A 294 19.91 3.24 7.35
N THR A 295 20.08 4.31 8.11
CA THR A 295 19.52 5.63 7.78
C THR A 295 20.13 6.17 6.48
N VAL A 296 21.45 6.13 6.35
CA VAL A 296 22.14 6.57 5.12
C VAL A 296 21.77 5.67 3.93
N PHE A 297 21.69 4.34 4.13
CA PHE A 297 21.29 3.41 3.08
C PHE A 297 19.85 3.67 2.61
N ALA A 298 18.93 3.97 3.52
CA ALA A 298 17.56 4.32 3.20
C ALA A 298 17.48 5.64 2.42
N LEU A 299 18.21 6.69 2.85
CA LEU A 299 18.25 7.97 2.14
C LEU A 299 18.79 7.83 0.72
N ILE A 300 19.90 7.10 0.53
CA ILE A 300 20.45 6.84 -0.80
C ILE A 300 19.40 6.10 -1.65
N GLY A 301 18.76 5.07 -1.10
CA GLY A 301 17.71 4.32 -1.79
C GLY A 301 16.54 5.21 -2.22
N THR A 302 16.09 6.11 -1.35
CA THR A 302 15.03 7.08 -1.66
C THR A 302 15.45 8.02 -2.80
N LEU A 303 16.65 8.59 -2.73
CA LEU A 303 17.17 9.50 -3.77
C LEU A 303 17.33 8.80 -5.11
N VAL A 304 17.87 7.58 -5.12
CA VAL A 304 18.05 6.78 -6.34
C VAL A 304 16.69 6.40 -6.95
N SER A 305 15.72 6.02 -6.13
CA SER A 305 14.34 5.71 -6.58
C SER A 305 13.65 6.95 -7.16
N LEU A 306 13.80 8.11 -6.50
CA LEU A 306 13.27 9.38 -7.00
C LEU A 306 13.89 9.74 -8.36
N ALA A 307 15.23 9.66 -8.48
CA ALA A 307 15.92 9.93 -9.72
C ALA A 307 15.45 9.00 -10.85
N ALA A 308 15.27 7.71 -10.57
CA ALA A 308 14.79 6.73 -11.53
C ALA A 308 13.33 7.01 -11.96
N SER A 309 12.46 7.38 -11.03
CA SER A 309 11.07 7.77 -11.32
C SER A 309 11.01 9.01 -12.21
N LEU A 310 11.80 10.04 -11.92
CA LEU A 310 11.90 11.24 -12.74
C LEU A 310 12.48 10.93 -14.13
N ALA A 311 13.46 10.05 -14.20
CA ALA A 311 14.07 9.60 -15.45
C ALA A 311 13.05 8.90 -16.36
N SER A 312 12.17 8.08 -15.82
CA SER A 312 11.12 7.38 -16.58
C SER A 312 10.20 8.35 -17.32
N GLY A 313 9.80 9.46 -16.66
CA GLY A 313 8.94 10.49 -17.26
C GLY A 313 9.66 11.41 -18.26
N ARG A 314 10.98 11.62 -18.09
CA ARG A 314 11.75 12.60 -18.86
C ARG A 314 12.49 12.01 -20.06
N TRP A 315 13.06 10.81 -19.91
CA TRP A 315 13.97 10.23 -20.91
C TRP A 315 13.33 9.12 -21.74
N LEU A 316 12.21 8.54 -21.29
CA LEU A 316 11.56 7.55 -22.11
C LEU A 316 10.71 8.26 -23.18
N PRO A 317 11.04 8.14 -24.49
CA PRO A 317 10.23 8.72 -25.53
C PRO A 317 8.80 8.19 -25.45
N ARG A 318 7.79 9.06 -25.53
CA ARG A 318 6.39 8.66 -25.55
C ARG A 318 6.11 7.57 -26.58
N ARG A 319 6.83 7.60 -27.72
CA ARG A 319 6.77 6.54 -28.75
C ARG A 319 7.10 5.14 -28.20
N VAL A 320 8.07 5.02 -27.29
CA VAL A 320 8.44 3.71 -26.71
C VAL A 320 7.34 3.20 -25.79
N ILE A 321 6.76 4.08 -24.96
CA ILE A 321 5.62 3.75 -24.09
C ILE A 321 4.38 3.40 -24.94
N ASP A 322 4.19 4.08 -26.07
CA ASP A 322 3.02 3.90 -26.91
C ASP A 322 3.13 2.64 -27.80
N THR A 323 4.32 2.31 -28.29
CA THR A 323 4.51 1.20 -29.24
C THR A 323 4.97 -0.10 -28.57
N ASN A 324 5.67 0.00 -27.44
CA ASN A 324 6.37 -1.16 -26.87
C ASN A 324 6.65 -1.05 -25.37
N PRO A 325 5.63 -0.85 -24.51
CA PRO A 325 5.82 -0.70 -23.07
C PRO A 325 6.42 -1.96 -22.42
N GLY A 326 6.23 -3.14 -23.03
CA GLY A 326 6.69 -4.40 -22.47
C GLY A 326 8.21 -4.53 -22.36
N LEU A 327 8.99 -3.90 -23.24
CA LEU A 327 10.45 -4.01 -23.19
C LEU A 327 11.08 -3.29 -21.99
N PRO A 328 10.80 -1.98 -21.74
CA PRO A 328 11.36 -1.30 -20.57
C PRO A 328 10.91 -1.94 -19.25
N VAL A 329 9.67 -2.42 -19.16
CA VAL A 329 9.15 -3.13 -17.97
C VAL A 329 9.84 -4.48 -17.79
N ALA A 330 10.05 -5.26 -18.88
CA ALA A 330 10.79 -6.52 -18.82
C ALA A 330 12.26 -6.33 -18.41
N LEU A 331 12.91 -5.28 -18.90
CA LEU A 331 14.29 -4.93 -18.50
C LEU A 331 14.33 -4.54 -17.01
N SER A 332 13.36 -3.77 -16.53
CA SER A 332 13.24 -3.45 -15.11
C SER A 332 13.02 -4.71 -14.27
N ALA A 333 12.14 -5.62 -14.70
CA ALA A 333 11.93 -6.91 -14.02
C ALA A 333 13.23 -7.76 -13.99
N LEU A 334 14.00 -7.78 -15.07
CA LEU A 334 15.29 -8.46 -15.10
C LEU A 334 16.28 -7.84 -14.11
N VAL A 335 16.39 -6.52 -14.07
CA VAL A 335 17.24 -5.79 -13.11
C VAL A 335 16.81 -6.11 -11.66
N GLN A 336 15.52 -6.20 -11.38
CA GLN A 336 15.01 -6.59 -10.07
C GLN A 336 15.44 -8.01 -9.68
N VAL A 337 15.28 -8.98 -10.59
CA VAL A 337 15.70 -10.39 -10.37
C VAL A 337 17.22 -10.47 -10.14
N VAL A 338 18.02 -9.83 -11.00
CA VAL A 338 19.48 -9.78 -10.88
C VAL A 338 19.89 -9.09 -9.58
N GLY A 339 19.20 -8.03 -9.18
CA GLY A 339 19.42 -7.33 -7.92
C GLY A 339 19.22 -8.25 -6.71
N VAL A 340 18.15 -9.06 -6.68
CA VAL A 340 17.92 -10.05 -5.59
C VAL A 340 19.03 -11.08 -5.54
N VAL A 341 19.45 -11.64 -6.69
CA VAL A 341 20.57 -12.59 -6.78
C VAL A 341 21.89 -11.94 -6.33
N GLY A 342 22.11 -10.68 -6.71
CA GLY A 342 23.30 -9.94 -6.29
C GLY A 342 23.38 -9.75 -4.78
N VAL A 343 22.29 -9.36 -4.13
CA VAL A 343 22.22 -9.28 -2.65
C VAL A 343 22.49 -10.64 -1.99
N ALA A 344 21.99 -11.71 -2.59
CA ALA A 344 22.18 -13.05 -2.06
C ALA A 344 23.64 -13.52 -2.10
N LEU A 345 24.35 -13.28 -3.23
CA LEU A 345 25.61 -13.95 -3.53
C LEU A 345 26.85 -13.07 -3.40
N LEU A 346 26.73 -11.74 -3.47
CA LEU A 346 27.89 -10.87 -3.42
C LEU A 346 28.46 -10.79 -1.99
N GLY A 347 29.77 -10.94 -1.88
CA GLY A 347 30.54 -10.86 -0.65
C GLY A 347 31.06 -9.46 -0.31
N ASN A 348 30.65 -8.43 -1.05
CA ASN A 348 31.03 -7.04 -0.79
C ASN A 348 29.79 -6.21 -0.44
N LEU A 349 29.84 -5.49 0.69
CA LEU A 349 28.72 -4.68 1.19
C LEU A 349 28.20 -3.66 0.17
N TRP A 350 29.12 -2.89 -0.43
CA TRP A 350 28.74 -1.81 -1.35
C TRP A 350 28.12 -2.33 -2.64
N LEU A 351 28.60 -3.47 -3.15
CA LEU A 351 28.00 -4.13 -4.31
C LEU A 351 26.61 -4.72 -3.97
N ALA A 352 26.46 -5.30 -2.79
CA ALA A 352 25.16 -5.79 -2.33
C ALA A 352 24.16 -4.64 -2.17
N LEU A 353 24.56 -3.52 -1.56
CA LEU A 353 23.74 -2.31 -1.45
C LEU A 353 23.41 -1.69 -2.80
N ALA A 354 24.38 -1.66 -3.72
CA ALA A 354 24.14 -1.22 -5.10
C ALA A 354 23.05 -2.07 -5.77
N CYS A 355 23.01 -3.38 -5.52
CA CYS A 355 21.95 -4.27 -6.00
C CYS A 355 20.58 -3.93 -5.37
N VAL A 356 20.53 -3.62 -4.05
CA VAL A 356 19.30 -3.16 -3.37
C VAL A 356 18.80 -1.87 -4.02
N TRP A 357 19.66 -0.88 -4.17
CA TRP A 357 19.30 0.42 -4.76
C TRP A 357 18.91 0.32 -6.22
N LEU A 358 19.61 -0.51 -7.00
CA LEU A 358 19.30 -0.74 -8.41
C LEU A 358 17.94 -1.44 -8.58
N ARG A 359 17.62 -2.41 -7.71
CA ARG A 359 16.29 -3.04 -7.67
C ARG A 359 15.20 -2.00 -7.37
N SER A 360 15.40 -1.15 -6.35
CA SER A 360 14.45 -0.09 -5.98
C SER A 360 14.29 0.94 -7.10
N ALA A 361 15.38 1.33 -7.74
CA ALA A 361 15.37 2.20 -8.92
C ALA A 361 14.58 1.60 -10.09
N ALA A 362 14.79 0.31 -10.37
CA ALA A 362 14.07 -0.39 -11.43
C ALA A 362 12.56 -0.45 -11.16
N MET A 363 12.14 -0.70 -9.91
CA MET A 363 10.73 -0.64 -9.51
C MET A 363 10.16 0.77 -9.69
N ALA A 364 10.84 1.80 -9.19
CA ALA A 364 10.40 3.19 -9.30
C ALA A 364 10.34 3.68 -10.76
N PHE A 365 11.23 3.16 -11.62
CA PHE A 365 11.24 3.46 -13.06
C PHE A 365 10.06 2.79 -13.78
N SER A 366 9.75 1.52 -13.48
CA SER A 366 8.72 0.77 -14.21
C SER A 366 7.30 1.10 -13.75
N ALA A 367 7.07 1.48 -12.50
CA ALA A 367 5.74 1.69 -11.92
C ALA A 367 4.82 2.63 -12.72
N PRO A 368 5.26 3.84 -13.17
CA PRO A 368 4.39 4.71 -13.96
C PRO A 368 4.10 4.14 -15.37
N ILE A 369 5.03 3.36 -15.93
CA ILE A 369 4.85 2.71 -17.23
C ILE A 369 3.82 1.60 -17.12
N GLU A 370 3.94 0.75 -16.10
CA GLU A 370 3.02 -0.36 -15.82
C GLU A 370 1.60 0.16 -15.56
N SER A 371 1.46 1.18 -14.71
CA SER A 371 0.19 1.82 -14.41
C SER A 371 -0.46 2.40 -15.68
N THR A 372 0.30 3.13 -16.49
CA THR A 372 -0.19 3.70 -17.75
C THR A 372 -0.59 2.60 -18.72
N TRP A 373 0.23 1.56 -18.87
CA TRP A 373 -0.03 0.45 -19.77
C TRP A 373 -1.29 -0.33 -19.36
N LEU A 374 -1.43 -0.67 -18.08
CA LEU A 374 -2.61 -1.35 -17.58
C LEU A 374 -3.87 -0.50 -17.78
N ASN A 375 -3.84 0.77 -17.40
CA ASN A 375 -4.98 1.68 -17.51
C ASN A 375 -5.46 1.90 -18.96
N ARG A 376 -4.54 1.94 -19.94
CA ARG A 376 -4.90 2.06 -21.37
C ARG A 376 -5.61 0.83 -21.95
N ASN A 377 -5.44 -0.33 -21.31
CA ASN A 377 -6.07 -1.58 -21.73
C ASN A 377 -7.38 -1.89 -20.98
N LEU A 378 -7.87 -0.95 -20.19
CA LEU A 378 -9.08 -1.09 -19.38
C LEU A 378 -10.11 -0.02 -19.71
N ASP A 379 -11.35 -0.45 -19.85
CA ASP A 379 -12.49 0.45 -19.95
C ASP A 379 -12.80 1.03 -18.57
N GLY A 380 -13.42 2.21 -18.50
CA GLY A 380 -13.74 2.89 -17.24
C GLY A 380 -14.49 2.00 -16.25
N SER A 381 -15.45 1.21 -16.74
CA SER A 381 -16.28 0.31 -15.92
C SER A 381 -15.52 -0.91 -15.35
N THR A 382 -14.41 -1.31 -15.95
CA THR A 382 -13.64 -2.51 -15.54
C THR A 382 -12.35 -2.17 -14.79
N ARG A 383 -11.94 -0.89 -14.83
CA ARG A 383 -10.66 -0.43 -14.28
C ARG A 383 -10.53 -0.70 -12.79
N ALA A 384 -11.51 -0.28 -11.99
CA ALA A 384 -11.48 -0.47 -10.54
C ALA A 384 -11.38 -1.95 -10.18
N THR A 385 -12.18 -2.81 -10.82
CA THR A 385 -12.17 -4.26 -10.60
C THR A 385 -10.80 -4.88 -10.89
N VAL A 386 -10.18 -4.54 -12.03
CA VAL A 386 -8.87 -5.14 -12.40
C VAL A 386 -7.75 -4.63 -11.51
N LEU A 387 -7.75 -3.35 -11.12
CA LEU A 387 -6.75 -2.80 -10.19
C LEU A 387 -6.87 -3.46 -8.81
N SER A 388 -8.08 -3.62 -8.27
CA SER A 388 -8.32 -4.34 -7.02
C SER A 388 -7.84 -5.79 -7.10
N MET A 389 -8.17 -6.51 -8.18
CA MET A 389 -7.68 -7.88 -8.39
C MET A 389 -6.16 -7.97 -8.48
N ASN A 390 -5.51 -6.99 -9.09
CA ASN A 390 -4.06 -6.94 -9.18
C ASN A 390 -3.41 -6.82 -7.79
N SER A 391 -3.95 -5.97 -6.92
CA SER A 391 -3.52 -5.86 -5.52
C SER A 391 -3.79 -7.13 -4.73
N GLN A 392 -4.97 -7.75 -4.91
CA GLN A 392 -5.32 -9.01 -4.26
C GLN A 392 -4.42 -10.16 -4.72
N ALA A 393 -4.08 -10.26 -6.01
CA ALA A 393 -3.16 -11.26 -6.52
C ALA A 393 -1.76 -11.12 -5.89
N ASN A 394 -1.31 -9.90 -5.68
CA ASN A 394 -0.05 -9.61 -4.99
C ASN A 394 -0.12 -10.05 -3.52
N ALA A 395 -1.16 -9.66 -2.77
CA ALA A 395 -1.36 -10.03 -1.36
C ALA A 395 -1.46 -11.55 -1.18
N ILE A 396 -2.21 -12.25 -2.04
CA ILE A 396 -2.28 -13.72 -2.06
C ILE A 396 -0.88 -14.31 -2.28
N GLY A 397 -0.10 -13.73 -3.20
CA GLY A 397 1.29 -14.12 -3.44
C GLY A 397 2.13 -14.00 -2.17
N GLN A 398 2.09 -12.85 -1.49
CA GLN A 398 2.86 -12.61 -0.26
C GLN A 398 2.49 -13.60 0.85
N VAL A 399 1.19 -13.82 1.07
CA VAL A 399 0.70 -14.77 2.08
C VAL A 399 1.09 -16.20 1.75
N ALA A 400 1.04 -16.60 0.48
CA ALA A 400 1.37 -17.96 0.07
C ALA A 400 2.89 -18.22 -0.03
N GLY A 401 3.67 -17.22 -0.46
CA GLY A 401 5.11 -17.35 -0.69
C GLY A 401 5.96 -17.09 0.54
N GLY A 402 5.52 -16.19 1.41
CA GLY A 402 6.27 -15.78 2.60
C GLY A 402 6.68 -16.95 3.49
N PRO A 403 5.73 -17.69 4.10
CA PRO A 403 6.07 -18.75 5.06
C PRO A 403 6.96 -19.86 4.50
N PRO A 404 6.74 -20.42 3.28
CA PRO A 404 7.64 -21.43 2.72
C PRO A 404 9.06 -20.91 2.50
N LEU A 405 9.21 -19.68 1.96
CA LEU A 405 10.52 -19.10 1.71
C LEU A 405 11.20 -18.65 3.00
N GLY A 406 10.45 -18.15 4.00
CA GLY A 406 10.97 -17.86 5.34
C GLY A 406 11.47 -19.13 6.03
N ALA A 407 10.72 -20.22 5.97
CA ALA A 407 11.14 -21.52 6.49
C ALA A 407 12.39 -22.05 5.76
N LEU A 408 12.49 -21.83 4.45
CA LEU A 408 13.70 -22.17 3.69
C LEU A 408 14.90 -21.36 4.18
N ALA A 409 14.74 -20.06 4.44
CA ALA A 409 15.80 -19.20 4.96
C ALA A 409 16.34 -19.70 6.31
N THR A 410 15.46 -20.09 7.23
CA THR A 410 15.84 -20.60 8.55
C THR A 410 16.47 -22.00 8.48
N ARG A 411 15.94 -22.90 7.61
CA ARG A 411 16.45 -24.29 7.51
C ARG A 411 17.74 -24.42 6.70
N THR A 412 18.03 -23.47 5.83
CA THR A 412 19.21 -23.50 4.97
C THR A 412 20.06 -22.26 5.13
N SER A 413 19.71 -21.17 4.45
CA SER A 413 20.32 -19.86 4.60
C SER A 413 19.49 -18.76 3.89
N ILE A 414 19.66 -17.51 4.32
CA ILE A 414 19.04 -16.34 3.68
C ILE A 414 19.43 -16.25 2.19
N PRO A 415 20.71 -16.42 1.77
CA PRO A 415 21.07 -16.43 0.35
C PRO A 415 20.27 -17.44 -0.49
N VAL A 416 20.09 -18.67 0.00
CA VAL A 416 19.32 -19.70 -0.71
C VAL A 416 17.87 -19.27 -0.89
N ALA A 417 17.23 -18.76 0.17
CA ALA A 417 15.85 -18.29 0.09
C ALA A 417 15.70 -17.12 -0.89
N LEU A 418 16.63 -16.16 -0.91
CA LEU A 418 16.64 -15.04 -1.85
C LEU A 418 16.84 -15.50 -3.30
N VAL A 419 17.74 -16.47 -3.56
CA VAL A 419 17.91 -17.02 -4.91
C VAL A 419 16.65 -17.74 -5.37
N VAL A 420 16.00 -18.53 -4.50
CA VAL A 420 14.72 -19.18 -4.83
C VAL A 420 13.63 -18.14 -5.11
N ALA A 421 13.54 -17.08 -4.30
CA ALA A 421 12.64 -15.96 -4.57
C ALA A 421 12.90 -15.31 -5.94
N ALA A 422 14.16 -15.09 -6.29
CA ALA A 422 14.55 -14.58 -7.62
C ALA A 422 14.12 -15.53 -8.75
N VAL A 423 14.27 -16.84 -8.58
CA VAL A 423 13.81 -17.85 -9.55
C VAL A 423 12.29 -17.83 -9.70
N VAL A 424 11.53 -17.70 -8.59
CA VAL A 424 10.06 -17.55 -8.62
C VAL A 424 9.65 -16.28 -9.36
N GLN A 425 10.39 -15.19 -9.21
CA GLN A 425 10.11 -13.91 -9.88
C GLN A 425 10.55 -13.90 -11.36
N ALA A 426 11.56 -14.68 -11.75
CA ALA A 426 12.17 -14.62 -13.08
C ALA A 426 11.18 -14.78 -14.27
N PRO A 427 10.11 -15.60 -14.19
CA PRO A 427 9.13 -15.70 -15.27
C PRO A 427 8.44 -14.39 -15.63
N THR A 428 8.43 -13.39 -14.74
CA THR A 428 7.82 -12.07 -14.98
C THR A 428 8.49 -11.37 -16.18
N VAL A 429 9.79 -11.56 -16.36
CA VAL A 429 10.56 -11.00 -17.51
C VAL A 429 9.98 -11.53 -18.82
N LEU A 430 9.81 -12.84 -18.93
CA LEU A 430 9.26 -13.47 -20.13
C LEU A 430 7.78 -13.13 -20.32
N ALA A 431 7.02 -12.98 -19.23
CA ALA A 431 5.63 -12.61 -19.28
C ALA A 431 5.44 -11.23 -19.94
N PHE A 432 6.21 -10.23 -19.55
CA PHE A 432 6.17 -8.90 -20.15
C PHE A 432 6.67 -8.89 -21.61
N LEU A 433 7.68 -9.68 -21.96
CA LEU A 433 8.17 -9.78 -23.34
C LEU A 433 7.16 -10.45 -24.28
N ARG A 434 6.35 -11.39 -23.79
CA ARG A 434 5.33 -12.07 -24.61
C ARG A 434 4.15 -11.16 -24.97
N VAL A 435 3.73 -10.29 -24.08
CA VAL A 435 2.65 -9.31 -24.38
C VAL A 435 3.05 -8.33 -25.47
N ARG A 436 4.32 -7.98 -25.57
CA ARG A 436 4.86 -7.13 -26.64
C ARG A 436 4.54 -7.63 -28.04
N ARG A 437 4.59 -8.95 -28.27
CA ARG A 437 4.44 -9.54 -29.60
C ARG A 437 3.00 -9.51 -30.14
N THR A 438 2.01 -9.39 -29.26
CA THR A 438 0.59 -9.44 -29.64
C THR A 438 -0.06 -8.08 -29.80
N ALA A 439 0.44 -7.02 -29.15
CA ALA A 439 -0.08 -5.66 -29.30
C ALA A 439 0.14 -5.08 -30.71
N GLY A 440 1.17 -5.56 -31.44
CA GLY A 440 1.43 -5.17 -32.82
C GLY A 440 0.51 -5.82 -33.86
N ALA A 441 -0.14 -6.93 -33.52
CA ALA A 441 -0.98 -7.67 -34.47
C ALA A 441 -2.43 -7.17 -34.54
N THR A 442 -2.93 -6.52 -33.49
CA THR A 442 -4.32 -6.02 -33.42
C THR A 442 -4.50 -4.62 -33.99
N SER A 443 -3.44 -3.81 -34.11
CA SER A 443 -3.52 -2.47 -34.68
C SER A 443 -3.57 -2.43 -36.22
N SER A 444 -3.31 -3.55 -36.90
CA SER A 444 -3.38 -3.60 -38.37
C SER A 444 -4.76 -3.97 -38.94
N VAL A 445 -5.72 -4.37 -38.08
CA VAL A 445 -7.07 -4.80 -38.54
C VAL A 445 -8.09 -3.66 -38.53
N SER A 446 -7.85 -2.55 -37.80
CA SER A 446 -8.79 -1.41 -37.73
C SER A 446 -8.57 -0.32 -38.77
N ALA A 447 -7.59 -0.47 -39.69
CA ALA A 447 -7.26 0.54 -40.72
C ALA A 447 -7.90 0.28 -42.08
N SER A 448 -8.79 -0.72 -42.22
CA SER A 448 -9.44 -1.03 -43.50
C SER A 448 -10.98 -1.07 -43.35
N VAL A 449 -11.58 0.07 -43.02
CA VAL A 449 -12.99 0.31 -43.32
C VAL A 449 -13.03 1.49 -44.31
N PRO A 450 -13.39 1.29 -45.58
CA PRO A 450 -13.62 2.38 -46.51
C PRO A 450 -14.90 3.10 -46.08
N VAL A 451 -14.83 4.42 -45.98
CA VAL A 451 -15.99 5.28 -45.86
C VAL A 451 -16.57 5.36 -47.27
N GLU A 452 -17.74 4.78 -47.50
CA GLU A 452 -18.69 5.18 -48.57
C GLU A 452 -19.73 6.15 -48.05
#